data_16af378624704e1329e7cd69c6432e0a
#
_entry.id   16af378624704e1329e7cd69c6432e0a
#
_cell.length_a   1.000
_cell.length_b   1.000
_cell.length_c   1.000
_cell.angle_alpha   90.00
_cell.angle_beta   90.00
_cell.angle_gamma   90.00
#
_symmetry.space_group_name_H-M   'P 1'
#
loop_
_entity.id
_entity.type
_entity.pdbx_description
1 polymer ?
#
loop_
_entity_poly.entity_id
_entity_poly.type
_entity_poly.pdbx_seq_one_letter_code
_entity_poly.pdbx_strand_id
1 'polypeptide(L)'
;MALTDSKKIIEKYGFLIYSLLLAIIVFYTLGVEYNEWLIRIESKSLFIYNSDFFKETVLIPTGLLSYISLFLTQFLHSPLIGATIFTLLLFFSAFITKVAYNISDRDSIIAFLPAVLILIINGSIGYALYTLKSPGFFFMPVLGYAISTTAVWGISRIKSPVLSIPAIIIWCFLGYLSFGIYALAATVAVTVIQYKRECINVAR
;
A
#
# COMPACT_ATOMS: atom_id res chain seq x y z
N MET A 1 6.56 -19.58 33.70
CA MET A 1 7.29 -18.32 33.80
C MET A 1 7.72 -17.79 32.41
N ALA A 2 8.41 -18.54 31.56
CA ALA A 2 8.85 -18.07 30.23
C ALA A 2 7.71 -17.65 29.26
N LEU A 3 6.57 -18.34 29.25
CA LEU A 3 5.43 -18.01 28.38
C LEU A 3 4.72 -16.68 28.73
N THR A 4 4.76 -16.27 29.99
CA THR A 4 4.19 -14.99 30.45
C THR A 4 5.07 -13.81 30.08
N ASP A 5 6.39 -14.00 30.07
CA ASP A 5 7.34 -12.94 29.67
C ASP A 5 7.35 -12.74 28.16
N SER A 6 7.25 -13.82 27.36
CA SER A 6 7.12 -13.74 25.89
C SER A 6 5.85 -12.98 25.48
N LYS A 7 4.71 -13.20 26.15
CA LYS A 7 3.48 -12.46 25.87
C LYS A 7 3.64 -10.95 26.13
N LYS A 8 4.27 -10.57 27.23
CA LYS A 8 4.52 -9.15 27.54
C LYS A 8 5.44 -8.46 26.53
N ILE A 9 6.44 -9.19 26.02
CA ILE A 9 7.36 -8.69 24.99
C ILE A 9 6.59 -8.46 23.68
N ILE A 10 5.75 -9.41 23.26
CA ILE A 10 4.93 -9.27 22.05
C ILE A 10 3.91 -8.13 22.21
N GLU A 11 3.30 -7.96 23.36
CA GLU A 11 2.37 -6.87 23.64
C GLU A 11 3.05 -5.49 23.54
N LYS A 12 4.33 -5.37 23.86
CA LYS A 12 5.06 -4.10 23.82
C LYS A 12 5.80 -3.83 22.52
N TYR A 13 6.35 -4.87 21.91
CA TYR A 13 7.26 -4.74 20.74
C TYR A 13 6.76 -5.51 19.51
N GLY A 14 5.54 -6.03 19.52
CA GLY A 14 5.02 -6.90 18.46
C GLY A 14 5.12 -6.28 17.09
N PHE A 15 4.73 -5.02 16.93
CA PHE A 15 4.83 -4.32 15.64
C PHE A 15 6.28 -4.27 15.12
N LEU A 16 7.25 -3.97 15.98
CA LEU A 16 8.66 -3.90 15.61
C LEU A 16 9.22 -5.28 15.23
N ILE A 17 8.86 -6.32 15.98
CA ILE A 17 9.28 -7.70 15.70
C ILE A 17 8.75 -8.16 14.35
N TYR A 18 7.44 -7.97 14.08
CA TYR A 18 6.84 -8.36 12.81
C TYR A 18 7.37 -7.55 11.63
N SER A 19 7.65 -6.24 11.82
CA SER A 19 8.24 -5.41 10.79
C SER A 19 9.66 -5.87 10.41
N LEU A 20 10.46 -6.25 11.42
CA LEU A 20 11.83 -6.74 11.20
C LEU A 20 11.82 -8.11 10.51
N LEU A 21 10.92 -9.01 10.91
CA LEU A 21 10.75 -10.31 10.24
C LEU A 21 10.33 -10.12 8.77
N LEU A 22 9.33 -9.27 8.51
CA LEU A 22 8.89 -8.97 7.15
C LEU A 22 10.04 -8.39 6.33
N ALA A 23 10.78 -7.42 6.90
CA ALA A 23 11.90 -6.78 6.21
C ALA A 23 12.99 -7.80 5.84
N ILE A 24 13.38 -8.69 6.75
CA ILE A 24 14.39 -9.72 6.49
C ILE A 24 13.91 -10.66 5.38
N ILE A 25 12.66 -11.15 5.46
CA ILE A 25 12.11 -12.08 4.48
C ILE A 25 12.05 -11.41 3.10
N VAL A 26 11.48 -10.22 2.99
CA VAL A 26 11.31 -9.52 1.72
C VAL A 26 12.66 -9.13 1.11
N PHE A 27 13.56 -8.57 1.93
CA PHE A 27 14.88 -8.17 1.47
C PHE A 27 15.71 -9.36 0.97
N TYR A 28 15.71 -10.48 1.71
CA TYR A 28 16.42 -11.68 1.30
C TYR A 28 15.81 -12.30 0.03
N THR A 29 14.49 -12.49 0.01
CA THR A 29 13.84 -13.13 -1.14
C THR A 29 13.97 -12.30 -2.40
N LEU A 30 13.66 -11.01 -2.37
CA LEU A 30 13.68 -10.15 -3.56
C LEU A 30 15.09 -9.63 -3.89
N GLY A 31 15.87 -9.27 -2.89
CA GLY A 31 17.18 -8.65 -3.11
C GLY A 31 18.29 -9.65 -3.43
N VAL A 32 18.18 -10.90 -2.93
CA VAL A 32 19.22 -11.91 -3.08
C VAL A 32 18.77 -13.07 -3.98
N GLU A 33 17.68 -13.74 -3.63
CA GLU A 33 17.28 -14.98 -4.27
C GLU A 33 16.59 -14.75 -5.63
N TYR A 34 15.70 -13.76 -5.72
CA TYR A 34 14.97 -13.41 -6.94
C TYR A 34 15.47 -12.13 -7.60
N ASN A 35 16.74 -11.79 -7.47
CA ASN A 35 17.34 -10.58 -8.02
C ASN A 35 17.21 -10.47 -9.55
N GLU A 36 17.39 -11.57 -10.29
CA GLU A 36 17.23 -11.61 -11.75
C GLU A 36 15.79 -11.27 -12.18
N TRP A 37 14.81 -11.66 -11.38
CA TRP A 37 13.41 -11.36 -11.64
C TRP A 37 13.12 -9.86 -11.55
N LEU A 38 13.71 -9.16 -10.59
CA LEU A 38 13.59 -7.71 -10.47
C LEU A 38 14.20 -6.98 -11.69
N ILE A 39 15.36 -7.39 -12.14
CA ILE A 39 16.01 -6.83 -13.35
C ILE A 39 15.14 -7.07 -14.59
N ARG A 40 14.51 -8.23 -14.71
CA ARG A 40 13.59 -8.52 -15.83
C ARG A 40 12.33 -7.66 -15.79
N ILE A 41 11.81 -7.34 -14.61
CA ILE A 41 10.67 -6.41 -14.45
C ILE A 41 11.06 -5.02 -14.93
N GLU A 42 12.21 -4.53 -14.50
CA GLU A 42 12.74 -3.23 -14.93
C GLU A 42 12.91 -3.16 -16.44
N SER A 43 13.58 -4.12 -17.04
CA SER A 43 13.85 -4.15 -18.50
C SER A 43 12.57 -4.13 -19.36
N LYS A 44 11.43 -4.51 -18.80
CA LYS A 44 10.11 -4.47 -19.45
C LYS A 44 9.27 -3.25 -19.09
N SER A 45 9.74 -2.45 -18.15
CA SER A 45 9.03 -1.25 -17.66
C SER A 45 9.74 -0.01 -18.18
N LEU A 46 9.34 0.45 -19.37
CA LEU A 46 9.92 1.65 -19.97
C LEU A 46 9.40 2.89 -19.23
N PHE A 47 10.32 3.67 -18.67
CA PHE A 47 10.05 5.00 -18.12
C PHE A 47 10.83 6.05 -18.88
N ILE A 48 10.17 7.09 -19.37
CA ILE A 48 10.78 8.19 -20.08
C ILE A 48 10.58 9.48 -19.30
N TYR A 49 11.66 10.13 -18.94
CA TYR A 49 11.61 11.42 -18.27
C TYR A 49 11.34 12.54 -19.29
N ASN A 50 10.07 12.65 -19.71
CA ASN A 50 9.60 13.69 -20.63
C ASN A 50 8.21 14.19 -20.20
N SER A 51 7.94 15.47 -20.45
CA SER A 51 6.65 16.11 -20.15
C SER A 51 5.49 15.49 -20.95
N ASP A 52 5.74 15.02 -22.16
CA ASP A 52 4.71 14.41 -23.00
C ASP A 52 4.33 13.02 -22.48
N PHE A 53 5.31 12.20 -22.11
CA PHE A 53 5.08 10.92 -21.46
C PHE A 53 4.31 11.08 -20.14
N PHE A 54 4.63 12.11 -19.34
CA PHE A 54 3.89 12.42 -18.13
C PHE A 54 2.43 12.75 -18.43
N LYS A 55 2.16 13.65 -19.39
CA LYS A 55 0.80 14.03 -19.79
C LYS A 55 0.01 12.85 -20.30
N GLU A 56 0.58 12.07 -21.22
CA GLU A 56 -0.07 10.90 -21.79
C GLU A 56 -0.41 9.85 -20.72
N THR A 57 0.51 9.61 -19.78
CA THR A 57 0.30 8.63 -18.71
C THR A 57 -0.72 9.10 -17.68
N VAL A 58 -0.68 10.37 -17.28
CA VAL A 58 -1.56 10.88 -16.18
C VAL A 58 -3.00 11.11 -16.65
N LEU A 59 -3.25 11.33 -17.94
CA LEU A 59 -4.60 11.52 -18.48
C LEU A 59 -5.45 10.23 -18.48
N ILE A 60 -4.83 9.08 -18.35
CA ILE A 60 -5.52 7.79 -18.27
C ILE A 60 -5.97 7.53 -16.81
N PRO A 61 -7.14 6.92 -16.57
CA PRO A 61 -7.52 6.48 -15.23
C PRO A 61 -6.41 5.62 -14.58
N THR A 62 -6.10 5.85 -13.31
CA THR A 62 -4.91 5.31 -12.61
C THR A 62 -3.56 5.88 -13.06
N GLY A 63 -3.56 6.87 -13.95
CA GLY A 63 -2.33 7.32 -14.61
C GLY A 63 -1.27 7.87 -13.67
N LEU A 64 -1.65 8.62 -12.65
CA LEU A 64 -0.70 9.13 -11.66
C LEU A 64 -0.05 8.00 -10.86
N LEU A 65 -0.83 7.01 -10.46
CA LEU A 65 -0.32 5.81 -9.76
C LEU A 65 0.64 5.02 -10.67
N SER A 66 0.25 4.84 -11.94
CA SER A 66 1.07 4.17 -12.96
C SER A 66 2.39 4.90 -13.17
N TYR A 67 2.36 6.23 -13.29
CA TYR A 67 3.56 7.04 -13.48
C TYR A 67 4.54 6.91 -12.32
N ILE A 68 4.06 7.05 -11.08
CA ILE A 68 4.90 6.89 -9.87
C ILE A 68 5.45 5.46 -9.79
N SER A 69 4.61 4.46 -10.09
CA SER A 69 5.03 3.06 -10.08
C SER A 69 6.10 2.77 -11.13
N LEU A 70 5.95 3.29 -12.35
CA LEU A 70 6.95 3.19 -13.42
C LEU A 70 8.26 3.86 -13.04
N PHE A 71 8.19 5.05 -12.42
CA PHE A 71 9.38 5.71 -11.90
C PHE A 71 10.11 4.84 -10.88
N LEU A 72 9.38 4.23 -9.95
CA LEU A 72 10.00 3.37 -8.94
C LEU A 72 10.58 2.07 -9.53
N THR A 73 10.02 1.55 -10.63
CA THR A 73 10.57 0.35 -11.27
C THR A 73 11.98 0.55 -11.83
N GLN A 74 12.40 1.79 -12.09
CA GLN A 74 13.77 2.09 -12.52
C GLN A 74 14.82 1.70 -11.45
N PHE A 75 14.46 1.76 -10.19
CA PHE A 75 15.34 1.36 -9.10
C PHE A 75 15.54 -0.15 -8.99
N LEU A 76 14.73 -0.95 -9.70
CA LEU A 76 14.91 -2.41 -9.78
C LEU A 76 16.14 -2.82 -10.60
N HIS A 77 16.73 -1.90 -11.37
CA HIS A 77 18.03 -2.10 -12.03
C HIS A 77 19.10 -2.53 -11.01
N SER A 78 19.04 -2.00 -9.80
CA SER A 78 19.80 -2.49 -8.66
C SER A 78 18.86 -3.25 -7.70
N PRO A 79 18.86 -4.61 -7.72
CA PRO A 79 17.90 -5.42 -6.97
C PRO A 79 17.86 -5.09 -5.48
N LEU A 80 19.02 -4.81 -4.87
CA LEU A 80 19.10 -4.44 -3.46
C LEU A 80 18.39 -3.11 -3.16
N ILE A 81 18.53 -2.11 -4.04
CA ILE A 81 17.85 -0.81 -3.88
C ILE A 81 16.36 -1.00 -4.09
N GLY A 82 15.95 -1.72 -5.14
CA GLY A 82 14.56 -2.02 -5.41
C GLY A 82 13.87 -2.79 -4.28
N ALA A 83 14.52 -3.84 -3.76
CA ALA A 83 14.04 -4.61 -2.61
C ALA A 83 13.91 -3.74 -1.35
N THR A 84 14.86 -2.83 -1.12
CA THR A 84 14.80 -1.89 0.02
C THR A 84 13.62 -0.95 -0.10
N ILE A 85 13.41 -0.33 -1.27
CA ILE A 85 12.27 0.57 -1.53
C ILE A 85 10.95 -0.18 -1.34
N PHE A 86 10.84 -1.38 -1.89
CA PHE A 86 9.64 -2.19 -1.75
C PHE A 86 9.35 -2.58 -0.30
N THR A 87 10.39 -2.98 0.45
CA THR A 87 10.30 -3.29 1.88
C THR A 87 9.82 -2.09 2.69
N LEU A 88 10.37 -0.89 2.43
CA LEU A 88 9.94 0.35 3.09
C LEU A 88 8.47 0.69 2.79
N LEU A 89 8.02 0.47 1.55
CA LEU A 89 6.61 0.68 1.18
C LEU A 89 5.67 -0.32 1.87
N LEU A 90 6.08 -1.58 2.01
CA LEU A 90 5.32 -2.59 2.76
C LEU A 90 5.24 -2.23 4.25
N PHE A 91 6.36 -1.80 4.83
CA PHE A 91 6.40 -1.32 6.20
C PHE A 91 5.48 -0.11 6.40
N PHE A 92 5.56 0.88 5.50
CA PHE A 92 4.68 2.06 5.53
C PHE A 92 3.19 1.65 5.42
N SER A 93 2.87 0.68 4.55
CA SER A 93 1.51 0.15 4.41
C SER A 93 1.00 -0.50 5.70
N ALA A 94 1.83 -1.29 6.37
CA ALA A 94 1.48 -1.88 7.66
C ALA A 94 1.34 -0.81 8.76
N PHE A 95 2.23 0.18 8.79
CA PHE A 95 2.18 1.28 9.75
C PHE A 95 0.90 2.11 9.60
N ILE A 96 0.58 2.53 8.37
CA ILE A 96 -0.62 3.34 8.13
C ILE A 96 -1.90 2.54 8.41
N THR A 97 -1.90 1.22 8.16
CA THR A 97 -3.00 0.33 8.52
C THR A 97 -3.21 0.31 10.04
N LYS A 98 -2.14 0.15 10.80
CA LYS A 98 -2.20 0.19 12.26
C LYS A 98 -2.81 1.50 12.77
N VAL A 99 -2.35 2.63 12.23
CA VAL A 99 -2.80 3.98 12.64
C VAL A 99 -4.23 4.27 12.17
N ALA A 100 -4.60 3.88 10.95
CA ALA A 100 -5.92 4.14 10.38
C ALA A 100 -7.04 3.39 11.13
N TYR A 101 -6.78 2.15 11.48
CA TYR A 101 -7.76 1.29 12.14
C TYR A 101 -7.58 1.19 13.67
N ASN A 102 -6.68 1.99 14.25
CA ASN A 102 -6.36 2.01 15.69
C ASN A 102 -6.08 0.60 16.25
N ILE A 103 -5.27 -0.19 15.53
CA ILE A 103 -4.93 -1.56 15.91
C ILE A 103 -3.97 -1.51 17.12
N SER A 104 -4.31 -2.26 18.18
CA SER A 104 -3.49 -2.33 19.38
C SER A 104 -2.15 -3.04 19.12
N ASP A 105 -1.15 -2.79 19.97
CA ASP A 105 0.16 -3.45 19.83
C ASP A 105 0.06 -4.98 19.97
N ARG A 106 -0.90 -5.45 20.75
CA ARG A 106 -1.20 -6.87 20.92
C ARG A 106 -1.64 -7.54 19.63
N ASP A 107 -2.47 -6.85 18.84
CA ASP A 107 -3.07 -7.37 17.62
C ASP A 107 -2.34 -6.87 16.36
N SER A 108 -1.13 -6.33 16.53
CA SER A 108 -0.35 -5.68 15.47
C SER A 108 -0.09 -6.59 14.25
N ILE A 109 -0.12 -7.90 14.40
CA ILE A 109 -0.02 -8.86 13.29
C ILE A 109 -1.10 -8.62 12.22
N ILE A 110 -2.30 -8.16 12.61
CA ILE A 110 -3.39 -7.87 11.67
C ILE A 110 -3.01 -6.72 10.73
N ALA A 111 -2.21 -5.76 11.22
CA ALA A 111 -1.76 -4.64 10.40
C ALA A 111 -0.82 -5.05 9.25
N PHE A 112 -0.16 -6.21 9.37
CA PHE A 112 0.72 -6.75 8.34
C PHE A 112 -0.03 -7.60 7.30
N LEU A 113 -1.28 -7.98 7.53
CA LEU A 113 -2.06 -8.81 6.61
C LEU A 113 -2.10 -8.25 5.18
N PRO A 114 -2.38 -6.94 4.96
CA PRO A 114 -2.35 -6.37 3.62
C PRO A 114 -0.97 -6.42 2.97
N ALA A 115 0.09 -6.16 3.74
CA ALA A 115 1.47 -6.22 3.23
C ALA A 115 1.84 -7.65 2.77
N VAL A 116 1.45 -8.66 3.54
CA VAL A 116 1.65 -10.07 3.18
C VAL A 116 0.83 -10.45 1.95
N LEU A 117 -0.44 -10.01 1.86
CA LEU A 117 -1.26 -10.25 0.68
C LEU A 117 -0.67 -9.62 -0.59
N ILE A 118 -0.16 -8.39 -0.50
CA ILE A 118 0.52 -7.72 -1.62
C ILE A 118 1.76 -8.50 -2.04
N LEU A 119 2.55 -9.01 -1.08
CA LEU A 119 3.71 -9.82 -1.35
C LEU A 119 3.34 -11.13 -2.06
N ILE A 120 2.28 -11.81 -1.61
CA ILE A 120 1.77 -13.04 -2.24
C ILE A 120 1.27 -12.73 -3.66
N ILE A 121 0.52 -11.65 -3.86
CA ILE A 121 0.04 -11.24 -5.20
C ILE A 121 1.22 -11.01 -6.14
N ASN A 122 2.25 -10.29 -5.71
CA ASN A 122 3.43 -10.06 -6.53
C ASN A 122 4.22 -11.35 -6.81
N GLY A 123 4.36 -12.24 -5.83
CA GLY A 123 5.06 -13.51 -5.98
C GLY A 123 4.29 -14.56 -6.79
N SER A 124 2.96 -14.58 -6.69
CA SER A 124 2.11 -15.54 -7.42
C SER A 124 1.93 -15.19 -8.90
N ILE A 125 2.23 -13.96 -9.29
CA ILE A 125 2.20 -13.53 -10.68
C ILE A 125 3.47 -14.03 -11.34
N GLY A 126 3.41 -15.22 -11.95
CA GLY A 126 4.50 -15.74 -12.73
C GLY A 126 4.90 -14.80 -13.86
N TYR A 127 6.13 -14.95 -14.34
CA TYR A 127 6.73 -14.11 -15.40
C TYR A 127 5.84 -13.92 -16.64
N ALA A 128 5.12 -14.97 -17.06
CA ALA A 128 4.23 -14.91 -18.20
C ALA A 128 3.06 -13.93 -18.00
N LEU A 129 2.49 -13.87 -16.79
CA LEU A 129 1.41 -12.94 -16.46
C LEU A 129 1.91 -11.50 -16.28
N TYR A 130 3.19 -11.33 -15.91
CA TYR A 130 3.79 -10.01 -15.76
C TYR A 130 3.91 -9.27 -17.09
N THR A 131 4.12 -9.99 -18.19
CA THR A 131 4.18 -9.42 -19.53
C THR A 131 2.83 -8.93 -20.06
N LEU A 132 1.73 -9.45 -19.50
CA LEU A 132 0.35 -9.09 -19.85
C LEU A 132 -0.21 -7.96 -18.98
N LYS A 133 0.49 -7.57 -17.92
CA LYS A 133 0.05 -6.49 -17.02
C LYS A 133 0.61 -5.13 -17.43
N SER A 134 -0.05 -4.09 -16.94
CA SER A 134 0.39 -2.72 -17.16
C SER A 134 1.81 -2.52 -16.63
N PRO A 135 2.65 -1.75 -17.34
CA PRO A 135 3.97 -1.34 -16.85
C PRO A 135 3.85 -0.74 -15.43
N GLY A 136 4.84 -0.98 -14.58
CA GLY A 136 4.81 -0.47 -13.18
C GLY A 136 3.99 -1.30 -12.20
N PHE A 137 3.37 -2.41 -12.63
CA PHE A 137 2.49 -3.24 -11.79
C PHE A 137 3.14 -3.68 -10.47
N PHE A 138 4.46 -3.84 -10.42
CA PHE A 138 5.16 -4.32 -9.21
C PHE A 138 4.94 -3.41 -8.00
N PHE A 139 5.01 -2.09 -8.18
CA PHE A 139 4.79 -1.12 -7.09
C PHE A 139 3.35 -0.64 -6.96
N MET A 140 2.51 -0.81 -8.00
CA MET A 140 1.11 -0.34 -8.00
C MET A 140 0.29 -0.81 -6.80
N PRO A 141 0.26 -2.11 -6.44
CA PRO A 141 -0.58 -2.57 -5.33
C PRO A 141 -0.18 -1.96 -3.99
N VAL A 142 1.12 -1.88 -3.70
CA VAL A 142 1.60 -1.34 -2.42
C VAL A 142 1.37 0.16 -2.33
N LEU A 143 1.63 0.92 -3.39
CA LEU A 143 1.37 2.35 -3.44
C LEU A 143 -0.12 2.66 -3.38
N GLY A 144 -0.91 1.98 -4.20
CA GLY A 144 -2.36 2.16 -4.24
C GLY A 144 -3.00 1.87 -2.90
N TYR A 145 -2.60 0.79 -2.23
CA TYR A 145 -3.04 0.47 -0.89
C TYR A 145 -2.62 1.52 0.15
N ALA A 146 -1.35 1.92 0.14
CA ALA A 146 -0.83 2.91 1.09
C ALA A 146 -1.53 4.26 0.97
N ILE A 147 -1.73 4.75 -0.27
CA ILE A 147 -2.43 6.01 -0.55
C ILE A 147 -3.90 5.91 -0.12
N SER A 148 -4.58 4.82 -0.47
CA SER A 148 -5.97 4.58 -0.09
C SER A 148 -6.16 4.55 1.42
N THR A 149 -5.31 3.83 2.13
CA THR A 149 -5.40 3.73 3.60
C THR A 149 -5.07 5.06 4.26
N THR A 150 -4.14 5.84 3.70
CA THR A 150 -3.84 7.21 4.16
C THR A 150 -5.06 8.13 3.98
N ALA A 151 -5.76 8.03 2.86
CA ALA A 151 -7.00 8.76 2.64
C ALA A 151 -8.11 8.35 3.62
N VAL A 152 -8.27 7.04 3.85
CA VAL A 152 -9.20 6.53 4.87
C VAL A 152 -8.89 7.13 6.23
N TRP A 153 -7.63 7.11 6.64
CA TRP A 153 -7.19 7.70 7.90
C TRP A 153 -7.48 9.20 7.98
N GLY A 154 -7.12 9.96 6.95
CA GLY A 154 -7.30 11.42 6.92
C GLY A 154 -8.78 11.82 6.96
N ILE A 155 -9.59 11.26 6.05
CA ILE A 155 -11.01 11.62 5.93
C ILE A 155 -11.83 11.12 7.13
N SER A 156 -11.50 9.93 7.66
CA SER A 156 -12.20 9.40 8.84
C SER A 156 -12.01 10.23 10.10
N ARG A 157 -11.00 11.07 10.18
CA ARG A 157 -10.76 12.00 11.29
C ARG A 157 -11.63 13.25 11.24
N ILE A 158 -12.22 13.57 10.11
CA ILE A 158 -13.14 14.69 9.97
C ILE A 158 -14.43 14.33 10.73
N LYS A 159 -14.70 15.06 11.82
CA LYS A 159 -15.88 14.79 12.68
C LYS A 159 -17.15 15.45 12.15
N SER A 160 -17.01 16.57 11.43
CA SER A 160 -18.16 17.31 10.90
C SER A 160 -18.68 16.67 9.61
N PRO A 161 -19.97 16.29 9.55
CA PRO A 161 -20.55 15.72 8.32
C PRO A 161 -20.55 16.70 7.17
N VAL A 162 -20.65 18.00 7.45
CA VAL A 162 -20.61 19.08 6.44
C VAL A 162 -19.29 19.11 5.68
N LEU A 163 -18.18 18.78 6.33
CA LEU A 163 -16.86 18.75 5.72
C LEU A 163 -16.48 17.36 5.19
N SER A 164 -16.97 16.31 5.82
CA SER A 164 -16.61 14.94 5.42
C SER A 164 -17.27 14.52 4.11
N ILE A 165 -18.53 14.89 3.88
CA ILE A 165 -19.26 14.55 2.63
C ILE A 165 -18.56 15.15 1.40
N PRO A 166 -18.27 16.47 1.34
CA PRO A 166 -17.50 17.03 0.23
C PRO A 166 -16.11 16.37 0.06
N ALA A 167 -15.40 16.08 1.17
CA ALA A 167 -14.11 15.44 1.12
C ALA A 167 -14.18 14.03 0.49
N ILE A 168 -15.21 13.26 0.81
CA ILE A 168 -15.46 11.94 0.20
C ILE A 168 -15.76 12.08 -1.30
N ILE A 169 -16.59 13.05 -1.69
CA ILE A 169 -16.95 13.28 -3.09
C ILE A 169 -15.70 13.70 -3.89
N ILE A 170 -14.94 14.65 -3.39
CA ILE A 170 -13.69 15.11 -4.03
C ILE A 170 -12.70 13.94 -4.15
N TRP A 171 -12.52 13.15 -3.09
CA TRP A 171 -11.66 11.97 -3.12
C TRP A 171 -12.16 10.92 -4.11
N CYS A 172 -13.48 10.69 -4.21
CA CYS A 172 -14.06 9.75 -5.15
C CYS A 172 -13.73 10.14 -6.60
N PHE A 173 -13.92 11.41 -6.98
CA PHE A 173 -13.68 11.87 -8.35
C PHE A 173 -12.18 12.01 -8.67
N LEU A 174 -11.45 12.83 -7.92
CA LEU A 174 -10.04 13.09 -8.18
C LEU A 174 -9.17 11.87 -7.87
N GLY A 175 -9.52 11.15 -6.81
CA GLY A 175 -8.84 9.91 -6.44
C GLY A 175 -9.04 8.82 -7.47
N TYR A 176 -10.24 8.68 -8.04
CA TYR A 176 -10.48 7.70 -9.10
C TYR A 176 -9.65 7.99 -10.35
N LEU A 177 -9.58 9.24 -10.79
CA LEU A 177 -8.75 9.63 -11.93
C LEU A 177 -7.26 9.32 -11.68
N SER A 178 -6.77 9.57 -10.47
CA SER A 178 -5.36 9.44 -10.13
C SER A 178 -4.95 8.01 -9.73
N PHE A 179 -5.80 7.31 -8.96
CA PHE A 179 -5.48 6.04 -8.29
C PHE A 179 -6.45 4.89 -8.63
N GLY A 180 -7.50 5.16 -9.42
CA GLY A 180 -8.45 4.17 -9.93
C GLY A 180 -9.20 3.43 -8.84
N ILE A 181 -9.23 2.09 -8.95
CA ILE A 181 -9.98 1.22 -8.04
C ILE A 181 -9.58 1.36 -6.57
N TYR A 182 -8.34 1.73 -6.30
CA TYR A 182 -7.84 1.95 -4.92
C TYR A 182 -8.57 3.11 -4.25
N ALA A 183 -8.85 4.19 -4.98
CA ALA A 183 -9.61 5.31 -4.45
C ALA A 183 -11.08 4.95 -4.20
N LEU A 184 -11.70 4.15 -5.07
CA LEU A 184 -13.06 3.64 -4.85
C LEU A 184 -13.13 2.77 -3.59
N ALA A 185 -12.17 1.86 -3.40
CA ALA A 185 -12.09 1.03 -2.19
C ALA A 185 -11.97 1.89 -0.92
N ALA A 186 -11.15 2.95 -0.96
CA ALA A 186 -11.03 3.90 0.15
C ALA A 186 -12.35 4.65 0.40
N THR A 187 -13.04 5.08 -0.66
CA THR A 187 -14.35 5.75 -0.54
C THR A 187 -15.37 4.87 0.18
N VAL A 188 -15.47 3.60 -0.21
CA VAL A 188 -16.37 2.63 0.45
C VAL A 188 -15.98 2.45 1.91
N ALA A 189 -14.69 2.28 2.22
CA ALA A 189 -14.21 2.11 3.59
C ALA A 189 -14.54 3.32 4.47
N VAL A 190 -14.32 4.54 3.97
CA VAL A 190 -14.63 5.78 4.71
C VAL A 190 -16.12 5.93 4.96
N THR A 191 -16.96 5.68 3.94
CA THR A 191 -18.43 5.79 4.09
C THR A 191 -18.95 4.81 5.13
N VAL A 192 -18.47 3.57 5.15
CA VAL A 192 -18.83 2.57 6.17
C VAL A 192 -18.41 3.03 7.58
N ILE A 193 -17.18 3.55 7.73
CA ILE A 193 -16.69 4.03 9.03
C ILE A 193 -17.54 5.20 9.54
N GLN A 194 -17.87 6.15 8.67
CA GLN A 194 -18.67 7.31 9.05
C GLN A 194 -20.12 6.93 9.36
N TYR A 195 -20.75 6.08 8.55
CA TYR A 195 -22.09 5.56 8.81
C TYR A 195 -22.18 4.88 10.17
N LYS A 196 -21.21 4.01 10.49
CA LYS A 196 -21.16 3.35 11.80
C LYS A 196 -21.02 4.35 12.96
N ARG A 197 -20.23 5.43 12.76
CA ARG A 197 -20.09 6.49 13.77
C ARG A 197 -21.40 7.23 14.02
N GLU A 198 -22.13 7.58 12.97
CA GLU A 198 -23.42 8.26 13.08
C GLU A 198 -24.46 7.38 13.77
N CYS A 199 -24.57 6.11 13.41
CA CYS A 199 -25.46 5.17 14.09
C CYS A 199 -25.19 5.07 15.58
N ILE A 200 -23.93 5.06 16.00
CA ILE A 200 -23.55 5.02 17.42
C ILE A 200 -23.92 6.33 18.13
N ASN A 201 -23.76 7.48 17.47
CA ASN A 201 -24.12 8.78 18.05
C ASN A 201 -25.63 8.99 18.18
N VAL A 202 -26.43 8.45 17.28
CA VAL A 202 -27.91 8.51 17.35
C VAL A 202 -28.48 7.55 18.42
N ALA A 203 -27.75 6.47 18.72
CA ALA A 203 -28.16 5.48 19.73
C ALA A 203 -27.80 5.87 21.17
N ARG A 204 -27.11 6.99 21.37
CA ARG A 204 -26.79 7.58 22.67
C ARG A 204 -27.66 8.78 22.98
#